data_9a77315f6bf5832c181824808c82220f
#
_entry.id   9a77315f6bf5832c181824808c82220f
#
_cell.length_a   1.000
_cell.length_b   1.000
_cell.length_c   1.000
_cell.angle_alpha   90.00
_cell.angle_beta   90.00
_cell.angle_gamma   90.00
#
_symmetry.space_group_name_H-M   'P 1'
#
loop_
_entity.id
_entity.type
_entity.pdbx_description
1 polymer ?
#
loop_
_entity_poly.entity_id
_entity_poly.type
_entity_poly.pdbx_seq_one_letter_code
_entity_poly.pdbx_strand_id
1 'polypeptide(L)'
;MTQEELAEALFVSRTAISKWESGRGYPSIDSLKEISRFFSVTIDDLICSDEMITVAENDKKEFVSKYISLICNVLDILLAILLFIPAFGNGPASSETVSLFGLTGIRFWVKTVFIVIITITILNGICGVIIANFNKSVWNRHRLITGVALSILAVIVFIATRQPYAGIVCFAFLVIKGFLIAKVKQQ
;
A
#
# COMPACT_ATOMS: atom_id res chain seq x y z
N MET A 1 -31.94 -10.10 35.10
CA MET A 1 -31.45 -8.83 35.69
C MET A 1 -31.81 -7.70 34.74
N THR A 2 -32.48 -6.68 35.23
CA THR A 2 -32.89 -5.50 34.46
C THR A 2 -31.74 -4.49 34.39
N GLN A 3 -31.83 -3.52 33.45
CA GLN A 3 -30.84 -2.42 33.40
C GLN A 3 -30.76 -1.62 34.69
N GLU A 4 -31.87 -1.52 35.43
CA GLU A 4 -31.93 -0.83 36.72
C GLU A 4 -31.19 -1.61 37.81
N GLU A 5 -31.43 -2.91 37.91
CA GLU A 5 -30.74 -3.79 38.86
C GLU A 5 -29.24 -3.83 38.60
N LEU A 6 -28.82 -3.87 37.32
CA LEU A 6 -27.41 -3.84 36.97
C LEU A 6 -26.77 -2.49 37.29
N ALA A 7 -27.48 -1.39 37.03
CA ALA A 7 -26.99 -0.05 37.28
C ALA A 7 -26.77 0.17 38.81
N GLU A 8 -27.69 -0.32 39.65
CA GLU A 8 -27.59 -0.28 41.09
C GLU A 8 -26.41 -1.12 41.62
N ALA A 9 -26.25 -2.34 41.06
CA ALA A 9 -25.15 -3.24 41.44
C ALA A 9 -23.76 -2.70 41.05
N LEU A 10 -23.65 -1.93 39.95
CA LEU A 10 -22.41 -1.34 39.48
C LEU A 10 -22.20 0.12 39.91
N PHE A 11 -23.10 0.66 40.75
CA PHE A 11 -23.08 2.06 41.23
C PHE A 11 -22.99 3.09 40.08
N VAL A 12 -23.71 2.84 38.97
CA VAL A 12 -23.78 3.73 37.82
C VAL A 12 -25.22 4.11 37.49
N SER A 13 -25.44 5.06 36.59
CA SER A 13 -26.80 5.41 36.16
C SER A 13 -27.36 4.39 35.18
N ARG A 14 -28.67 4.15 35.19
CA ARG A 14 -29.35 3.33 34.16
C ARG A 14 -29.06 3.81 32.75
N THR A 15 -28.94 5.13 32.56
CA THR A 15 -28.60 5.74 31.27
C THR A 15 -27.20 5.36 30.79
N ALA A 16 -26.24 5.13 31.72
CA ALA A 16 -24.91 4.64 31.36
C ALA A 16 -25.00 3.20 30.86
N ILE A 17 -25.70 2.31 31.55
CA ILE A 17 -25.90 0.92 31.11
C ILE A 17 -26.56 0.89 29.73
N SER A 18 -27.64 1.66 29.52
CA SER A 18 -28.34 1.73 28.24
C SER A 18 -27.43 2.23 27.07
N LYS A 19 -26.52 3.16 27.35
CA LYS A 19 -25.53 3.64 26.36
C LYS A 19 -24.51 2.55 26.03
N TRP A 20 -24.04 1.81 27.02
CA TRP A 20 -23.05 0.74 26.82
C TRP A 20 -23.64 -0.41 26.02
N GLU A 21 -24.83 -0.90 26.38
CA GLU A 21 -25.53 -1.97 25.67
C GLU A 21 -25.91 -1.58 24.22
N SER A 22 -26.19 -0.30 23.97
CA SER A 22 -26.50 0.20 22.62
C SER A 22 -25.28 0.60 21.80
N GLY A 23 -24.05 0.44 22.31
CA GLY A 23 -22.82 0.83 21.65
C GLY A 23 -22.63 2.35 21.49
N ARG A 24 -23.43 3.18 22.18
CA ARG A 24 -23.35 4.64 22.10
C ARG A 24 -22.37 5.27 23.08
N GLY A 25 -21.64 4.44 23.83
CA GLY A 25 -20.62 4.86 24.78
C GLY A 25 -19.92 3.65 25.38
N TYR A 26 -18.75 3.89 25.97
CA TYR A 26 -17.95 2.86 26.61
C TYR A 26 -17.87 3.11 28.11
N PRO A 27 -17.76 2.03 28.94
CA PRO A 27 -17.49 2.15 30.36
C PRO A 27 -16.15 2.86 30.62
N SER A 28 -16.07 3.62 31.72
CA SER A 28 -14.78 4.11 32.20
C SER A 28 -13.93 2.96 32.73
N ILE A 29 -12.64 3.18 32.95
CA ILE A 29 -11.73 2.17 33.52
C ILE A 29 -12.23 1.70 34.88
N ASP A 30 -12.78 2.61 35.71
CA ASP A 30 -13.33 2.24 37.01
C ASP A 30 -14.61 1.43 36.88
N SER A 31 -15.48 1.78 35.92
CA SER A 31 -16.68 0.98 35.64
C SER A 31 -16.32 -0.41 35.09
N LEU A 32 -15.26 -0.53 34.27
CA LEU A 32 -14.76 -1.83 33.78
C LEU A 32 -14.26 -2.71 34.93
N LYS A 33 -13.60 -2.13 35.94
CA LYS A 33 -13.19 -2.87 37.17
C LYS A 33 -14.37 -3.40 37.94
N GLU A 34 -15.43 -2.59 38.12
CA GLU A 34 -16.63 -3.03 38.82
C GLU A 34 -17.40 -4.11 38.02
N ILE A 35 -17.50 -3.96 36.69
CA ILE A 35 -18.08 -4.98 35.81
C ILE A 35 -17.29 -6.30 35.91
N SER A 36 -15.97 -6.21 35.83
CA SER A 36 -15.05 -7.35 35.95
C SER A 36 -15.27 -8.11 37.28
N ARG A 37 -15.35 -7.38 38.40
CA ARG A 37 -15.62 -7.95 39.70
C ARG A 37 -17.01 -8.57 39.80
N PHE A 38 -18.02 -7.88 39.31
CA PHE A 38 -19.41 -8.32 39.40
C PHE A 38 -19.65 -9.61 38.62
N PHE A 39 -19.10 -9.70 37.39
CA PHE A 39 -19.24 -10.89 36.53
C PHE A 39 -18.14 -11.93 36.73
N SER A 40 -17.16 -11.68 37.63
CA SER A 40 -16.01 -12.57 37.87
C SER A 40 -15.23 -12.90 36.57
N VAL A 41 -15.10 -11.92 35.69
CA VAL A 41 -14.32 -12.00 34.44
C VAL A 41 -13.11 -11.06 34.52
N THR A 42 -12.09 -11.28 33.70
CA THR A 42 -10.95 -10.35 33.63
C THR A 42 -11.31 -9.09 32.86
N ILE A 43 -10.61 -7.97 33.12
CA ILE A 43 -10.76 -6.75 32.29
C ILE A 43 -10.36 -7.04 30.86
N ASP A 44 -9.36 -7.89 30.64
CA ASP A 44 -8.92 -8.31 29.31
C ASP A 44 -10.02 -9.06 28.57
N ASP A 45 -10.77 -9.95 29.22
CA ASP A 45 -11.94 -10.63 28.65
C ASP A 45 -13.05 -9.65 28.26
N LEU A 46 -13.22 -8.57 29.01
CA LEU A 46 -14.22 -7.53 28.71
C LEU A 46 -13.80 -6.62 27.55
N ILE A 47 -12.51 -6.37 27.39
CA ILE A 47 -11.95 -5.49 26.35
C ILE A 47 -11.62 -6.28 25.09
N CYS A 48 -11.18 -7.53 25.23
CA CYS A 48 -10.89 -8.44 24.13
C CYS A 48 -12.19 -9.08 23.58
N SER A 49 -13.18 -8.27 23.20
CA SER A 49 -14.21 -8.79 22.31
C SER A 49 -13.58 -9.06 20.94
N ASP A 50 -13.89 -10.18 20.33
CA ASP A 50 -13.42 -10.58 18.98
C ASP A 50 -13.60 -9.45 17.94
N GLU A 51 -14.57 -8.56 18.17
CA GLU A 51 -14.80 -7.37 17.34
C GLU A 51 -13.67 -6.34 17.44
N MET A 52 -13.10 -6.08 18.63
CA MET A 52 -12.01 -5.12 18.78
C MET A 52 -10.71 -5.64 18.17
N ILE A 53 -10.45 -6.94 18.29
CA ILE A 53 -9.30 -7.60 17.66
C ILE A 53 -9.45 -7.53 16.14
N THR A 54 -10.62 -7.82 15.60
CA THR A 54 -10.88 -7.76 14.15
C THR A 54 -10.78 -6.34 13.59
N VAL A 55 -11.23 -5.32 14.32
CA VAL A 55 -11.10 -3.92 13.93
C VAL A 55 -9.62 -3.52 13.92
N ALA A 56 -8.87 -3.81 14.98
CA ALA A 56 -7.45 -3.49 15.08
C ALA A 56 -6.62 -4.23 14.00
N GLU A 57 -6.96 -5.48 13.68
CA GLU A 57 -6.32 -6.23 12.59
C GLU A 57 -6.64 -5.65 11.21
N ASN A 58 -7.88 -5.24 10.97
CA ASN A 58 -8.29 -4.63 9.73
C ASN A 58 -7.62 -3.26 9.52
N ASP A 59 -7.56 -2.43 10.56
CA ASP A 59 -6.86 -1.15 10.53
C ASP A 59 -5.36 -1.35 10.25
N LYS A 60 -4.73 -2.36 10.86
CA LYS A 60 -3.34 -2.71 10.60
C LYS A 60 -3.12 -3.15 9.16
N LYS A 61 -4.00 -4.00 8.61
CA LYS A 61 -3.93 -4.45 7.22
C LYS A 61 -4.10 -3.29 6.24
N GLU A 62 -5.04 -2.40 6.50
CA GLU A 62 -5.25 -1.21 5.67
C GLU A 62 -4.03 -0.29 5.70
N PHE A 63 -3.47 -0.04 6.88
CA PHE A 63 -2.27 0.75 7.07
C PHE A 63 -1.07 0.17 6.30
N VAL A 64 -0.77 -1.12 6.47
CA VAL A 64 0.31 -1.81 5.77
C VAL A 64 0.11 -1.77 4.26
N SER A 65 -1.10 -2.01 3.77
CA SER A 65 -1.43 -1.94 2.34
C SER A 65 -1.19 -0.55 1.75
N LYS A 66 -1.55 0.51 2.49
CA LYS A 66 -1.32 1.90 2.10
C LYS A 66 0.17 2.22 1.96
N TYR A 67 0.99 1.82 2.95
CA TYR A 67 2.45 2.05 2.90
C TYR A 67 3.12 1.29 1.76
N ILE A 68 2.75 0.04 1.53
CA ILE A 68 3.30 -0.74 0.42
C ILE A 68 2.90 -0.13 -0.93
N SER A 69 1.66 0.34 -1.06
CA SER A 69 1.24 1.08 -2.25
C SER A 69 2.08 2.34 -2.47
N LEU A 70 2.37 3.11 -1.42
CA LEU A 70 3.24 4.28 -1.50
C LEU A 70 4.65 3.93 -1.97
N ILE A 71 5.26 2.88 -1.40
CA ILE A 71 6.59 2.42 -1.80
C ILE A 71 6.59 2.00 -3.27
N CYS A 72 5.59 1.25 -3.73
CA CYS A 72 5.47 0.85 -5.14
C CYS A 72 5.36 2.07 -6.08
N ASN A 73 4.60 3.10 -5.68
CA ASN A 73 4.45 4.33 -6.46
C ASN A 73 5.76 5.14 -6.50
N VAL A 74 6.50 5.18 -5.39
CA VAL A 74 7.83 5.81 -5.35
C VAL A 74 8.82 5.08 -6.26
N LEU A 75 8.79 3.75 -6.31
CA LEU A 75 9.61 2.97 -7.25
C LEU A 75 9.26 3.29 -8.72
N ASP A 76 7.98 3.57 -9.02
CA ASP A 76 7.59 4.02 -10.38
C ASP A 76 8.18 5.39 -10.71
N ILE A 77 8.21 6.31 -9.76
CA ILE A 77 8.83 7.63 -9.94
C ILE A 77 10.35 7.51 -10.08
N LEU A 78 10.99 6.60 -9.33
CA LEU A 78 12.44 6.37 -9.41
C LEU A 78 12.88 5.87 -10.79
N LEU A 79 11.99 5.31 -11.61
CA LEU A 79 12.33 5.01 -13.01
C LEU A 79 12.72 6.24 -13.82
N ALA A 80 12.40 7.47 -13.35
CA ALA A 80 12.90 8.70 -13.96
C ALA A 80 14.44 8.76 -14.03
N ILE A 81 15.12 8.03 -13.15
CA ILE A 81 16.58 7.94 -13.14
C ILE A 81 17.14 7.40 -14.48
N LEU A 82 16.38 6.53 -15.16
CA LEU A 82 16.75 6.01 -16.48
C LEU A 82 16.82 7.08 -17.58
N LEU A 83 16.21 8.23 -17.38
CA LEU A 83 16.30 9.35 -18.33
C LEU A 83 17.73 9.94 -18.35
N PHE A 84 18.45 9.88 -17.22
CA PHE A 84 19.72 10.54 -17.03
C PHE A 84 20.91 9.58 -17.00
N ILE A 85 20.72 8.36 -16.47
CA ILE A 85 21.79 7.35 -16.38
C ILE A 85 22.08 6.77 -17.76
N PRO A 86 23.36 6.52 -18.11
CA PRO A 86 23.75 5.85 -19.35
C PRO A 86 23.43 4.34 -19.28
N ALA A 87 22.15 3.98 -19.44
CA ALA A 87 21.66 2.61 -19.38
C ALA A 87 21.19 2.06 -20.73
N PHE A 88 21.37 2.83 -21.81
CA PHE A 88 20.93 2.44 -23.15
C PHE A 88 22.10 2.25 -24.09
N GLY A 89 22.15 1.11 -24.80
CA GLY A 89 23.14 0.86 -25.84
C GLY A 89 22.82 1.68 -27.08
N ASN A 90 23.82 2.39 -27.62
CA ASN A 90 23.67 3.29 -28.76
C ASN A 90 23.82 2.57 -30.12
N GLY A 91 23.16 1.40 -30.27
CA GLY A 91 23.14 0.61 -31.51
C GLY A 91 24.16 -0.54 -31.53
N PRO A 92 24.09 -1.40 -32.54
CA PRO A 92 24.88 -2.65 -32.60
C PRO A 92 26.38 -2.44 -32.83
N ALA A 93 26.80 -1.26 -33.25
CA ALA A 93 28.20 -0.94 -33.57
C ALA A 93 28.94 -0.22 -32.43
N SER A 94 28.23 0.24 -31.38
CA SER A 94 28.83 0.96 -30.27
C SER A 94 28.78 0.12 -28.99
N SER A 95 29.93 -0.01 -28.31
CA SER A 95 30.01 -0.59 -26.95
C SER A 95 29.65 0.41 -25.86
N GLU A 96 29.40 1.66 -26.21
CA GLU A 96 29.11 2.72 -25.29
C GLU A 96 27.64 2.75 -24.90
N THR A 97 27.41 2.94 -23.59
CA THR A 97 26.07 3.19 -23.04
C THR A 97 25.84 4.71 -22.95
N VAL A 98 24.63 5.14 -23.32
CA VAL A 98 24.21 6.54 -23.30
C VAL A 98 22.93 6.72 -22.51
N SER A 99 22.65 7.94 -22.07
CA SER A 99 21.36 8.28 -21.48
C SER A 99 20.26 8.22 -22.56
N LEU A 100 18.99 8.15 -22.14
CA LEU A 100 17.87 8.11 -23.08
C LEU A 100 17.87 9.29 -24.06
N PHE A 101 18.26 10.48 -23.60
CA PHE A 101 18.33 11.66 -24.46
C PHE A 101 19.48 11.59 -25.48
N GLY A 102 20.62 11.01 -25.09
CA GLY A 102 21.79 10.83 -25.96
C GLY A 102 21.67 9.70 -26.96
N LEU A 103 20.54 8.98 -26.98
CA LEU A 103 20.32 7.84 -27.84
C LEU A 103 20.09 8.27 -29.30
N THR A 104 21.07 8.05 -30.16
CA THR A 104 21.04 8.43 -31.58
C THR A 104 21.11 7.22 -32.54
N GLY A 105 21.69 6.10 -32.09
CA GLY A 105 21.94 4.89 -32.90
C GLY A 105 20.73 3.96 -33.05
N ILE A 106 19.54 4.36 -32.61
CA ILE A 106 18.32 3.56 -32.67
C ILE A 106 17.26 4.27 -33.54
N ARG A 107 16.34 3.47 -34.11
CA ARG A 107 15.19 4.01 -34.85
C ARG A 107 14.37 4.95 -34.00
N PHE A 108 13.95 6.06 -34.55
CA PHE A 108 13.14 7.09 -33.86
C PHE A 108 11.93 6.50 -33.09
N TRP A 109 11.20 5.56 -33.70
CA TRP A 109 10.05 4.88 -33.09
C TRP A 109 10.39 4.18 -31.77
N VAL A 110 11.55 3.52 -31.71
CA VAL A 110 11.96 2.78 -30.52
C VAL A 110 12.26 3.76 -29.37
N LYS A 111 12.97 4.84 -29.67
CA LYS A 111 13.22 5.92 -28.68
C LYS A 111 11.93 6.54 -28.16
N THR A 112 10.96 6.79 -29.06
CA THR A 112 9.65 7.32 -28.68
C THR A 112 8.90 6.37 -27.74
N VAL A 113 8.90 5.07 -28.04
CA VAL A 113 8.28 4.05 -27.18
C VAL A 113 8.91 4.05 -25.78
N PHE A 114 10.23 4.17 -25.66
CA PHE A 114 10.90 4.23 -24.36
C PHE A 114 10.47 5.45 -23.56
N ILE A 115 10.46 6.64 -24.20
CA ILE A 115 10.02 7.88 -23.56
C ILE A 115 8.57 7.74 -23.07
N VAL A 116 7.69 7.23 -23.92
CA VAL A 116 6.26 7.08 -23.59
C VAL A 116 6.06 6.13 -22.39
N ILE A 117 6.69 4.95 -22.40
CA ILE A 117 6.57 3.97 -21.31
C ILE A 117 7.08 4.55 -19.99
N ILE A 118 8.27 5.15 -19.99
CA ILE A 118 8.86 5.74 -18.79
C ILE A 118 7.96 6.89 -18.28
N THR A 119 7.50 7.77 -19.17
CA THR A 119 6.64 8.90 -18.79
C THR A 119 5.32 8.43 -18.19
N ILE A 120 4.65 7.45 -18.82
CA ILE A 120 3.38 6.90 -18.30
C ILE A 120 3.60 6.25 -16.93
N THR A 121 4.71 5.53 -16.74
CA THR A 121 5.03 4.89 -15.45
C THR A 121 5.27 5.93 -14.36
N ILE A 122 6.02 7.00 -14.65
CA ILE A 122 6.25 8.10 -13.72
C ILE A 122 4.93 8.80 -13.35
N LEU A 123 4.10 9.12 -14.34
CA LEU A 123 2.78 9.74 -14.11
C LEU A 123 1.88 8.85 -13.26
N ASN A 124 1.87 7.54 -13.50
CA ASN A 124 1.15 6.59 -12.66
C ASN A 124 1.65 6.63 -11.21
N GLY A 125 2.96 6.68 -10.99
CA GLY A 125 3.57 6.80 -9.65
C GLY A 125 3.18 8.10 -8.96
N ILE A 126 3.32 9.25 -9.63
CA ILE A 126 2.96 10.57 -9.07
C ILE A 126 1.48 10.62 -8.69
N CYS A 127 0.60 10.24 -9.61
CA CYS A 127 -0.82 10.16 -9.31
C CYS A 127 -1.11 9.21 -8.14
N GLY A 128 -0.36 8.09 -8.01
CA GLY A 128 -0.50 7.14 -6.91
C GLY A 128 -0.17 7.75 -5.55
N VAL A 129 0.90 8.51 -5.46
CA VAL A 129 1.29 9.23 -4.24
C VAL A 129 0.23 10.27 -3.86
N ILE A 130 -0.28 11.04 -4.83
CA ILE A 130 -1.31 12.05 -4.59
C ILE A 130 -2.60 11.40 -4.06
N ILE A 131 -3.07 10.33 -4.69
CA ILE A 131 -4.34 9.67 -4.33
C ILE A 131 -4.23 8.90 -3.01
N ALA A 132 -3.05 8.41 -2.63
CA ALA A 132 -2.83 7.78 -1.33
C ALA A 132 -3.17 8.70 -0.15
N ASN A 133 -3.12 10.03 -0.36
CA ASN A 133 -3.55 11.03 0.62
C ASN A 133 -5.09 11.13 0.77
N PHE A 134 -5.87 10.69 -0.22
CA PHE A 134 -7.34 10.85 -0.25
C PHE A 134 -8.14 9.64 0.25
N ASN A 135 -7.51 8.67 0.90
CA ASN A 135 -8.12 7.54 1.64
C ASN A 135 -9.19 6.71 0.88
N LYS A 136 -9.05 6.50 -0.44
CA LYS A 136 -9.93 5.62 -1.23
C LYS A 136 -9.27 4.27 -1.49
N SER A 137 -9.51 3.29 -0.61
CA SER A 137 -8.95 1.92 -0.64
C SER A 137 -9.12 1.19 -1.98
N VAL A 138 -10.29 1.25 -2.59
CA VAL A 138 -10.58 0.57 -3.87
C VAL A 138 -9.72 1.10 -5.02
N TRP A 139 -9.47 2.40 -5.09
CA TRP A 139 -8.64 3.03 -6.11
C TRP A 139 -7.17 2.64 -5.98
N ASN A 140 -6.69 2.46 -4.76
CA ASN A 140 -5.30 2.05 -4.50
C ASN A 140 -5.01 0.65 -5.07
N ARG A 141 -5.94 -0.29 -4.96
CA ARG A 141 -5.78 -1.65 -5.48
C ARG A 141 -5.68 -1.70 -7.01
N HIS A 142 -6.57 -0.99 -7.72
CA HIS A 142 -6.53 -0.94 -9.18
C HIS A 142 -5.22 -0.32 -9.69
N ARG A 143 -4.72 0.70 -9.03
CA ARG A 143 -3.48 1.39 -9.39
C ARG A 143 -2.22 0.57 -9.15
N LEU A 144 -2.18 -0.24 -8.09
CA LEU A 144 -1.10 -1.20 -7.89
C LEU A 144 -1.02 -2.17 -9.07
N ILE A 145 -2.17 -2.69 -9.52
CA ILE A 145 -2.23 -3.61 -10.66
C ILE A 145 -1.74 -2.90 -11.94
N THR A 146 -2.17 -1.67 -12.20
CA THR A 146 -1.71 -0.90 -13.39
C THR A 146 -0.22 -0.60 -13.32
N GLY A 147 0.34 -0.23 -12.15
CA GLY A 147 1.77 0.00 -11.97
C GLY A 147 2.61 -1.26 -12.20
N VAL A 148 2.16 -2.42 -11.72
CA VAL A 148 2.82 -3.70 -11.98
C VAL A 148 2.74 -4.06 -13.47
N ALA A 149 1.58 -3.90 -14.11
CA ALA A 149 1.40 -4.17 -15.53
C ALA A 149 2.31 -3.29 -16.39
N LEU A 150 2.42 -2.00 -16.08
CA LEU A 150 3.34 -1.07 -16.75
C LEU A 150 4.81 -1.47 -16.56
N SER A 151 5.19 -1.91 -15.35
CA SER A 151 6.55 -2.39 -15.08
C SER A 151 6.88 -3.65 -15.87
N ILE A 152 5.94 -4.60 -15.99
CA ILE A 152 6.10 -5.80 -16.84
C ILE A 152 6.25 -5.42 -18.30
N LEU A 153 5.41 -4.51 -18.81
CA LEU A 153 5.49 -4.02 -20.18
C LEU A 153 6.85 -3.36 -20.46
N ALA A 154 7.35 -2.53 -19.53
CA ALA A 154 8.66 -1.90 -19.65
C ALA A 154 9.79 -2.94 -19.77
N VAL A 155 9.79 -3.96 -18.91
CA VAL A 155 10.77 -5.05 -18.95
C VAL A 155 10.75 -5.78 -20.29
N ILE A 156 9.55 -6.15 -20.76
CA ILE A 156 9.39 -6.85 -22.06
C ILE A 156 9.95 -6.00 -23.21
N VAL A 157 9.60 -4.72 -23.25
CA VAL A 157 10.04 -3.81 -24.32
C VAL A 157 11.54 -3.61 -24.29
N PHE A 158 12.17 -3.41 -23.12
CA PHE A 158 13.62 -3.24 -23.04
C PHE A 158 14.39 -4.52 -23.39
N ILE A 159 13.89 -5.69 -23.02
CA ILE A 159 14.49 -6.98 -23.43
C ILE A 159 14.33 -7.19 -24.94
N ALA A 160 13.14 -6.98 -25.51
CA ALA A 160 12.86 -7.14 -26.92
C ALA A 160 13.70 -6.20 -27.80
N THR A 161 14.01 -5.02 -27.30
CA THR A 161 14.82 -4.00 -28.00
C THR A 161 16.32 -4.10 -27.70
N ARG A 162 16.75 -5.18 -27.02
CA ARG A 162 18.17 -5.43 -26.68
C ARG A 162 18.80 -4.32 -25.84
N GLN A 163 18.04 -3.81 -24.87
CA GLN A 163 18.52 -2.83 -23.89
C GLN A 163 18.70 -3.49 -22.50
N PRO A 164 19.75 -4.32 -22.30
CA PRO A 164 19.85 -5.18 -21.11
C PRO A 164 19.95 -4.38 -19.80
N TYR A 165 20.70 -3.29 -19.79
CA TYR A 165 20.91 -2.52 -18.54
C TYR A 165 19.63 -1.83 -18.07
N ALA A 166 18.89 -1.18 -18.98
CA ALA A 166 17.58 -0.61 -18.66
C ALA A 166 16.59 -1.70 -18.26
N GLY A 167 16.61 -2.85 -18.94
CA GLY A 167 15.79 -4.01 -18.61
C GLY A 167 16.07 -4.58 -17.21
N ILE A 168 17.34 -4.69 -16.81
CA ILE A 168 17.75 -5.16 -15.47
C ILE A 168 17.23 -4.23 -14.37
N VAL A 169 17.34 -2.91 -14.55
CA VAL A 169 16.84 -1.92 -13.57
C VAL A 169 15.32 -2.05 -13.41
N CYS A 170 14.57 -2.11 -14.52
CA CYS A 170 13.12 -2.29 -14.47
C CYS A 170 12.73 -3.62 -13.84
N PHE A 171 13.47 -4.70 -14.16
CA PHE A 171 13.23 -6.02 -13.59
C PHE A 171 13.48 -6.05 -12.09
N ALA A 172 14.58 -5.43 -11.63
CA ALA A 172 14.87 -5.32 -10.18
C ALA A 172 13.73 -4.60 -9.43
N PHE A 173 13.21 -3.49 -9.97
CA PHE A 173 12.09 -2.78 -9.36
C PHE A 173 10.80 -3.62 -9.40
N LEU A 174 10.57 -4.38 -10.47
CA LEU A 174 9.43 -5.29 -10.56
C LEU A 174 9.50 -6.41 -9.51
N VAL A 175 10.67 -7.00 -9.29
CA VAL A 175 10.88 -8.04 -8.27
C VAL A 175 10.64 -7.47 -6.88
N ILE A 176 11.15 -6.26 -6.56
CA ILE A 176 10.90 -5.59 -5.28
C ILE A 176 9.41 -5.37 -5.07
N LYS A 177 8.68 -4.86 -6.09
CA LYS A 177 7.22 -4.69 -6.02
C LYS A 177 6.50 -6.01 -5.78
N GLY A 178 6.86 -7.06 -6.52
CA GLY A 178 6.28 -8.39 -6.37
C GLY A 178 6.45 -8.94 -4.95
N PHE A 179 7.65 -8.81 -4.38
CA PHE A 179 7.93 -9.22 -3.00
C PHE A 179 7.11 -8.44 -1.97
N LEU A 180 7.02 -7.11 -2.13
CA LEU A 180 6.24 -6.25 -1.24
C LEU A 180 4.75 -6.60 -1.27
N ILE A 181 4.19 -6.83 -2.46
CA ILE A 181 2.77 -7.20 -2.63
C ILE A 181 2.49 -8.59 -2.09
N ALA A 182 3.41 -9.55 -2.28
CA ALA A 182 3.28 -10.90 -1.73
C ALA A 182 3.24 -10.90 -0.19
N LYS A 183 4.06 -10.05 0.44
CA LYS A 183 4.10 -9.91 1.90
C LYS A 183 2.79 -9.39 2.50
N VAL A 184 2.06 -8.51 1.79
CA VAL A 184 0.72 -8.04 2.22
C VAL A 184 -0.31 -9.16 2.25
N LYS A 185 -0.21 -10.11 1.31
CA LYS A 185 -1.17 -11.22 1.22
C LYS A 185 -1.01 -12.28 2.32
N GLN A 186 0.14 -12.32 2.97
CA GLN A 186 0.46 -13.30 4.01
C GLN A 186 0.13 -12.80 5.43
N GLN A 187 -0.18 -11.52 5.60
CA GLN A 187 -0.64 -10.91 6.85
C GLN A 187 -2.16 -10.69 6.84
#